data_df2ebd4c29e133056277fbf5c4e8ebde
#
_entry.id   df2ebd4c29e133056277fbf5c4e8ebde
#
_cell.length_a   1.000
_cell.length_b   1.000
_cell.length_c   1.000
_cell.angle_alpha   90.00
_cell.angle_beta   90.00
_cell.angle_gamma   90.00
#
_symmetry.space_group_name_H-M   'P 1'
#
loop_
_entity.id
_entity.type
_entity.pdbx_description
1 polymer ?
#
loop_
_entity_poly.entity_id
_entity_poly.type
_entity_poly.pdbx_seq_one_letter_code
_entity_poly.pdbx_strand_id
1 'polypeptide(L)'
;DKSNHHKYDWYVFNSHWTFEKFRMMFGLPAEKCLVIKNGIDKIQKAKPYKQGDPIRIIHQNTPWRGLSVLLGAMQLVKNPLITLDVYSSCEVYGKQFFDQNDHEYTELYEQARKLPNVNYIGYKPNSFIKSNMHKYNMYAYPSIFEETSCISLLECMAGGLYSITTNLGALFETGAEFPMYIPFDNDLRRLSMKFASAIEASANILHEETIHKHLETQSNYVNAYYNWNKIGTSWTRFLTGAI
;
A
#
# COMPACT_ATOMS: atom_id res chain seq x y z
N ASP A 1 -22.15 -18.79 2.28
CA ASP A 1 -23.29 -19.60 2.65
C ASP A 1 -23.07 -20.18 4.06
N LYS A 2 -23.97 -19.82 5.01
CA LYS A 2 -23.92 -20.26 6.42
C LYS A 2 -23.93 -21.78 6.55
N SER A 3 -24.53 -22.51 5.59
CA SER A 3 -24.60 -23.97 5.60
C SER A 3 -23.23 -24.65 5.57
N ASN A 4 -22.18 -23.95 5.17
CA ASN A 4 -20.82 -24.48 5.06
C ASN A 4 -19.93 -24.18 6.29
N HIS A 5 -20.45 -23.47 7.31
CA HIS A 5 -19.63 -23.10 8.48
C HIS A 5 -19.09 -24.30 9.26
N HIS A 6 -19.79 -25.45 9.23
CA HIS A 6 -19.35 -26.68 9.87
C HIS A 6 -18.14 -27.34 9.20
N LYS A 7 -17.81 -26.95 7.93
CA LYS A 7 -16.69 -27.53 7.16
C LYS A 7 -15.34 -26.98 7.58
N TYR A 8 -15.32 -25.91 8.37
CA TYR A 8 -14.08 -25.24 8.77
C TYR A 8 -13.99 -25.23 10.29
N ASP A 9 -12.82 -25.57 10.80
CA ASP A 9 -12.53 -25.47 12.23
C ASP A 9 -12.29 -24.03 12.63
N TRP A 10 -11.59 -23.27 11.77
CA TRP A 10 -11.19 -21.89 12.00
C TRP A 10 -11.30 -21.02 10.76
N TYR A 11 -11.52 -19.71 11.00
CA TYR A 11 -11.46 -18.64 10.01
C TYR A 11 -10.36 -17.66 10.43
N VAL A 12 -9.29 -17.61 9.62
CA VAL A 12 -8.14 -16.73 9.91
C VAL A 12 -8.18 -15.53 8.98
N PHE A 13 -8.16 -14.33 9.57
CA PHE A 13 -8.21 -13.06 8.86
C PHE A 13 -6.88 -12.33 9.00
N ASN A 14 -6.55 -11.49 8.01
CA ASN A 14 -5.33 -10.69 7.99
C ASN A 14 -5.50 -9.28 8.59
N SER A 15 -6.73 -8.89 8.99
CA SER A 15 -7.05 -7.64 9.69
C SER A 15 -8.33 -7.79 10.51
N HIS A 16 -8.50 -6.94 11.51
CA HIS A 16 -9.75 -6.84 12.27
C HIS A 16 -10.88 -6.27 11.40
N TRP A 17 -10.55 -5.34 10.49
CA TRP A 17 -11.51 -4.82 9.53
C TRP A 17 -12.13 -5.94 8.68
N THR A 18 -11.30 -6.83 8.13
CA THR A 18 -11.77 -7.98 7.34
C THR A 18 -12.57 -8.95 8.22
N PHE A 19 -12.08 -9.24 9.43
CA PHE A 19 -12.77 -10.09 10.40
C PHE A 19 -14.19 -9.57 10.67
N GLU A 20 -14.35 -8.30 11.05
CA GLU A 20 -15.66 -7.74 11.37
C GLU A 20 -16.58 -7.70 10.14
N LYS A 21 -16.06 -7.31 8.98
CA LYS A 21 -16.83 -7.28 7.74
C LYS A 21 -17.38 -8.67 7.38
N PHE A 22 -16.54 -9.70 7.40
CA PHE A 22 -16.95 -11.07 7.06
C PHE A 22 -17.85 -11.69 8.13
N ARG A 23 -17.56 -11.44 9.40
CA ARG A 23 -18.40 -11.89 10.50
C ARG A 23 -19.84 -11.38 10.36
N MET A 24 -20.00 -10.09 10.07
CA MET A 24 -21.33 -9.48 9.86
C MET A 24 -22.00 -10.00 8.59
N MET A 25 -21.27 -10.07 7.46
CA MET A 25 -21.85 -10.49 6.18
C MET A 25 -22.27 -11.95 6.16
N PHE A 26 -21.48 -12.82 6.77
CA PHE A 26 -21.66 -14.28 6.67
C PHE A 26 -22.17 -14.91 7.99
N GLY A 27 -22.27 -14.13 9.06
CA GLY A 27 -22.70 -14.63 10.37
C GLY A 27 -21.73 -15.64 10.96
N LEU A 28 -20.42 -15.40 10.83
CA LEU A 28 -19.41 -16.32 11.32
C LEU A 28 -19.38 -16.36 12.83
N PRO A 29 -19.21 -17.57 13.45
CA PRO A 29 -19.08 -17.72 14.88
C PRO A 29 -17.76 -17.09 15.36
N ALA A 30 -17.84 -16.10 16.27
CA ALA A 30 -16.68 -15.34 16.71
C ALA A 30 -15.60 -16.20 17.36
N GLU A 31 -16.01 -17.26 18.06
CA GLU A 31 -15.15 -18.23 18.74
C GLU A 31 -14.31 -19.08 17.78
N LYS A 32 -14.67 -19.11 16.48
CA LYS A 32 -13.91 -19.77 15.42
C LYS A 32 -13.08 -18.78 14.58
N CYS A 33 -13.05 -17.52 14.95
CA CYS A 33 -12.38 -16.49 14.17
C CYS A 33 -11.10 -16.03 14.87
N LEU A 34 -10.04 -15.85 14.09
CA LEU A 34 -8.75 -15.39 14.57
C LEU A 34 -8.18 -14.36 13.59
N VAL A 35 -7.47 -13.36 14.09
CA VAL A 35 -6.73 -12.40 13.29
C VAL A 35 -5.23 -12.68 13.43
N ILE A 36 -4.60 -13.07 12.31
CA ILE A 36 -3.14 -13.14 12.19
C ILE A 36 -2.76 -12.24 11.03
N LYS A 37 -2.09 -11.13 11.35
CA LYS A 37 -1.71 -10.10 10.36
C LYS A 37 -0.68 -10.63 9.36
N ASN A 38 -0.56 -9.96 8.21
CA ASN A 38 0.51 -10.23 7.25
C ASN A 38 1.86 -9.83 7.83
N GLY A 39 2.91 -10.58 7.47
CA GLY A 39 4.29 -10.21 7.79
C GLY A 39 4.99 -9.57 6.58
N ILE A 40 6.08 -8.87 6.86
CA ILE A 40 7.01 -8.37 5.85
C ILE A 40 8.44 -8.77 6.19
N ASP A 41 9.29 -8.80 5.18
CA ASP A 41 10.74 -8.91 5.34
C ASP A 41 11.32 -7.55 5.76
N LYS A 42 12.55 -7.58 6.26
CA LYS A 42 13.29 -6.37 6.56
C LYS A 42 13.54 -5.57 5.27
N ILE A 43 13.18 -4.29 5.29
CA ILE A 43 13.39 -3.35 4.18
C ILE A 43 14.55 -2.40 4.52
N GLN A 44 15.41 -2.14 3.53
CA GLN A 44 16.44 -1.12 3.67
C GLN A 44 15.79 0.26 3.71
N LYS A 45 16.08 1.05 4.76
CA LYS A 45 15.53 2.40 4.92
C LYS A 45 16.10 3.36 3.88
N ALA A 46 15.24 4.25 3.41
CA ALA A 46 15.65 5.43 2.66
C ALA A 46 16.49 6.37 3.54
N LYS A 47 17.35 7.15 2.90
CA LYS A 47 18.05 8.24 3.61
C LYS A 47 17.08 9.40 3.86
N PRO A 48 17.28 10.17 4.93
CA PRO A 48 16.54 11.41 5.14
C PRO A 48 16.63 12.32 3.91
N TYR A 49 15.47 12.84 3.48
CA TYR A 49 15.41 13.74 2.32
C TYR A 49 16.09 15.07 2.64
N LYS A 50 16.83 15.62 1.69
CA LYS A 50 17.43 16.96 1.79
C LYS A 50 16.71 17.92 0.87
N GLN A 51 16.45 19.11 1.35
CA GLN A 51 15.77 20.14 0.57
C GLN A 51 16.50 20.41 -0.75
N GLY A 52 15.73 20.40 -1.84
CA GLY A 52 16.26 20.61 -3.19
C GLY A 52 16.67 19.35 -3.94
N ASP A 53 16.76 18.19 -3.28
CA ASP A 53 16.96 16.91 -3.97
C ASP A 53 15.71 16.51 -4.77
N PRO A 54 15.83 15.66 -5.80
CA PRO A 54 14.68 15.06 -6.47
C PRO A 54 13.82 14.25 -5.50
N ILE A 55 12.49 14.39 -5.60
CA ILE A 55 11.51 13.63 -4.83
C ILE A 55 10.97 12.51 -5.70
N ARG A 56 11.25 11.27 -5.30
CA ARG A 56 10.81 10.08 -6.03
C ARG A 56 9.66 9.41 -5.29
N ILE A 57 8.51 9.33 -5.99
CA ILE A 57 7.33 8.62 -5.52
C ILE A 57 7.34 7.22 -6.13
N ILE A 58 6.95 6.20 -5.37
CA ILE A 58 6.70 4.85 -5.86
C ILE A 58 5.20 4.53 -5.83
N HIS A 59 4.73 3.84 -6.86
CA HIS A 59 3.45 3.15 -6.90
C HIS A 59 3.68 1.70 -7.35
N GLN A 60 3.25 0.72 -6.53
CA GLN A 60 3.52 -0.72 -6.76
C GLN A 60 2.26 -1.59 -6.64
N ASN A 61 1.11 -1.00 -6.89
CA ASN A 61 -0.18 -1.68 -6.81
C ASN A 61 -0.73 -1.98 -8.21
N THR A 62 -1.64 -2.94 -8.31
CA THR A 62 -2.31 -3.30 -9.56
C THR A 62 -3.11 -2.13 -10.14
N PRO A 63 -3.32 -2.08 -11.47
CA PRO A 63 -3.84 -0.88 -12.13
C PRO A 63 -5.25 -0.48 -11.67
N TRP A 64 -6.12 -1.45 -11.34
CA TRP A 64 -7.50 -1.18 -10.89
C TRP A 64 -7.59 -0.62 -9.46
N ARG A 65 -6.48 -0.56 -8.72
CA ARG A 65 -6.46 -0.10 -7.33
C ARG A 65 -6.19 1.38 -7.16
N GLY A 66 -6.40 2.19 -8.21
CA GLY A 66 -6.30 3.64 -8.14
C GLY A 66 -5.18 4.27 -8.96
N LEU A 67 -4.54 3.53 -9.88
CA LEU A 67 -3.52 4.10 -10.77
C LEU A 67 -4.07 5.29 -11.57
N SER A 68 -5.31 5.20 -12.08
CA SER A 68 -5.96 6.29 -12.83
C SER A 68 -6.08 7.58 -12.00
N VAL A 69 -6.39 7.46 -10.71
CA VAL A 69 -6.46 8.59 -9.79
C VAL A 69 -5.07 9.21 -9.57
N LEU A 70 -4.05 8.35 -9.42
CA LEU A 70 -2.68 8.83 -9.23
C LEU A 70 -2.14 9.54 -10.46
N LEU A 71 -2.40 9.01 -11.67
CA LEU A 71 -2.02 9.69 -12.91
C LEU A 71 -2.74 11.03 -13.06
N GLY A 72 -4.03 11.09 -12.73
CA GLY A 72 -4.78 12.35 -12.66
C GLY A 72 -4.18 13.34 -11.66
N ALA A 73 -3.67 12.87 -10.52
CA ALA A 73 -2.96 13.72 -9.57
C ALA A 73 -1.63 14.22 -10.14
N MET A 74 -0.83 13.34 -10.78
CA MET A 74 0.46 13.72 -11.37
C MET A 74 0.35 14.73 -12.52
N GLN A 75 -0.78 14.79 -13.23
CA GLN A 75 -1.06 15.85 -14.21
C GLN A 75 -1.19 17.24 -13.56
N LEU A 76 -1.58 17.30 -12.30
CA LEU A 76 -1.81 18.53 -11.55
C LEU A 76 -0.60 18.96 -10.72
N VAL A 77 0.34 18.04 -10.45
CA VAL A 77 1.58 18.33 -9.71
C VAL A 77 2.46 19.27 -10.55
N LYS A 78 2.87 20.39 -9.95
CA LYS A 78 3.66 21.45 -10.60
C LYS A 78 5.12 21.47 -10.22
N ASN A 79 5.48 20.92 -9.06
CA ASN A 79 6.86 20.90 -8.58
C ASN A 79 7.71 19.98 -9.51
N PRO A 80 8.69 20.53 -10.25
CA PRO A 80 9.49 19.78 -11.23
C PRO A 80 10.44 18.77 -10.59
N LEU A 81 10.65 18.83 -9.28
CA LEU A 81 11.48 17.86 -8.55
C LEU A 81 10.72 16.55 -8.25
N ILE A 82 9.39 16.53 -8.43
CA ILE A 82 8.56 15.37 -8.10
C ILE A 82 8.42 14.46 -9.33
N THR A 83 8.82 13.21 -9.17
CA THR A 83 8.65 12.15 -10.18
C THR A 83 7.97 10.92 -9.58
N LEU A 84 7.27 10.16 -10.41
CA LEU A 84 6.58 8.93 -10.05
C LEU A 84 7.11 7.75 -10.86
N ASP A 85 7.59 6.71 -10.17
CA ASP A 85 7.87 5.41 -10.76
C ASP A 85 6.66 4.47 -10.54
N VAL A 86 6.14 3.90 -11.63
CA VAL A 86 4.95 3.03 -11.61
C VAL A 86 5.33 1.59 -11.90
N TYR A 87 5.24 0.75 -10.88
CA TYR A 87 5.37 -0.71 -10.95
C TYR A 87 3.97 -1.33 -10.92
N SER A 88 3.27 -1.31 -12.03
CA SER A 88 1.88 -1.74 -12.09
C SER A 88 1.63 -2.62 -13.31
N SER A 89 1.09 -3.81 -13.10
CA SER A 89 0.68 -4.77 -14.13
C SER A 89 -0.16 -5.87 -13.51
N CYS A 90 -0.95 -6.57 -14.33
CA CYS A 90 -1.62 -7.80 -13.96
C CYS A 90 -0.66 -8.99 -13.79
N GLU A 91 0.58 -8.89 -14.26
CA GLU A 91 1.58 -9.96 -14.24
C GLU A 91 1.93 -10.44 -12.81
N VAL A 92 1.69 -9.62 -11.79
CA VAL A 92 1.86 -9.98 -10.37
C VAL A 92 1.04 -11.22 -9.98
N TYR A 93 -0.05 -11.52 -10.69
CA TYR A 93 -0.88 -12.71 -10.48
C TYR A 93 -0.54 -13.86 -11.43
N GLY A 94 0.57 -13.76 -12.16
CA GLY A 94 1.07 -14.77 -13.08
C GLY A 94 0.63 -14.59 -14.53
N LYS A 95 1.31 -15.33 -15.43
CA LYS A 95 1.16 -15.18 -16.87
C LYS A 95 -0.28 -15.37 -17.36
N GLN A 96 -0.99 -16.36 -16.87
CA GLN A 96 -2.37 -16.64 -17.31
C GLN A 96 -3.29 -15.45 -17.00
N PHE A 97 -3.19 -14.88 -15.81
CA PHE A 97 -3.99 -13.71 -15.43
C PHE A 97 -3.60 -12.48 -16.24
N PHE A 98 -2.32 -12.28 -16.49
CA PHE A 98 -1.80 -11.22 -17.35
C PHE A 98 -2.38 -11.31 -18.76
N ASP A 99 -2.26 -12.46 -19.42
CA ASP A 99 -2.73 -12.67 -20.80
C ASP A 99 -4.25 -12.38 -20.95
N GLN A 100 -5.01 -12.62 -19.89
CA GLN A 100 -6.47 -12.43 -19.89
C GLN A 100 -6.92 -11.01 -19.54
N ASN A 101 -6.17 -10.25 -18.76
CA ASN A 101 -6.69 -9.04 -18.12
C ASN A 101 -5.85 -7.78 -18.36
N ASP A 102 -4.55 -7.87 -18.63
CA ASP A 102 -3.66 -6.69 -18.65
C ASP A 102 -3.98 -5.73 -19.82
N HIS A 103 -4.53 -6.29 -20.91
CA HIS A 103 -4.91 -5.50 -22.10
C HIS A 103 -6.00 -4.44 -21.81
N GLU A 104 -6.83 -4.65 -20.80
CA GLU A 104 -7.84 -3.68 -20.36
C GLU A 104 -7.24 -2.37 -19.84
N TYR A 105 -5.97 -2.41 -19.40
CA TYR A 105 -5.25 -1.27 -18.83
C TYR A 105 -4.26 -0.62 -19.80
N THR A 106 -4.22 -1.04 -21.07
CA THR A 106 -3.26 -0.53 -22.07
C THR A 106 -3.36 0.99 -22.20
N GLU A 107 -4.55 1.55 -22.30
CA GLU A 107 -4.75 3.01 -22.41
C GLU A 107 -4.22 3.75 -21.15
N LEU A 108 -4.41 3.17 -19.97
CA LEU A 108 -3.93 3.74 -18.72
C LEU A 108 -2.40 3.74 -18.67
N TYR A 109 -1.76 2.67 -19.15
CA TYR A 109 -0.30 2.60 -19.25
C TYR A 109 0.26 3.60 -20.28
N GLU A 110 -0.43 3.79 -21.40
CA GLU A 110 -0.07 4.82 -22.40
C GLU A 110 -0.23 6.25 -21.84
N GLN A 111 -1.24 6.50 -21.02
CA GLN A 111 -1.36 7.77 -20.30
C GLN A 111 -0.17 7.98 -19.36
N ALA A 112 0.23 6.95 -18.60
CA ALA A 112 1.39 7.03 -17.72
C ALA A 112 2.67 7.39 -18.50
N ARG A 113 2.91 6.75 -19.67
CA ARG A 113 4.09 7.02 -20.51
C ARG A 113 4.14 8.41 -21.12
N LYS A 114 2.97 9.07 -21.28
CA LYS A 114 2.87 10.43 -21.86
C LYS A 114 3.14 11.53 -20.84
N LEU A 115 3.08 11.24 -19.54
CA LEU A 115 3.30 12.24 -18.49
C LEU A 115 4.82 12.43 -18.27
N PRO A 116 5.33 13.66 -18.36
CA PRO A 116 6.78 13.92 -18.28
C PRO A 116 7.38 13.64 -16.90
N ASN A 117 6.55 13.64 -15.85
CA ASN A 117 6.93 13.37 -14.46
C ASN A 117 6.57 11.95 -14.00
N VAL A 118 6.21 11.05 -14.93
CA VAL A 118 5.86 9.65 -14.64
C VAL A 118 6.72 8.70 -15.46
N ASN A 119 7.32 7.73 -14.79
CA ASN A 119 8.08 6.66 -15.40
C ASN A 119 7.31 5.34 -15.23
N TYR A 120 6.64 4.88 -16.29
CA TYR A 120 5.96 3.60 -16.29
C TYR A 120 6.96 2.46 -16.53
N ILE A 121 7.18 1.64 -15.51
CA ILE A 121 8.16 0.54 -15.51
C ILE A 121 7.49 -0.81 -15.79
N GLY A 122 6.21 -0.95 -15.42
CA GLY A 122 5.49 -2.22 -15.49
C GLY A 122 5.87 -3.19 -14.37
N TYR A 123 5.67 -4.48 -14.62
CA TYR A 123 5.97 -5.50 -13.62
C TYR A 123 7.46 -5.59 -13.27
N LYS A 124 7.71 -5.72 -11.98
CA LYS A 124 8.99 -6.19 -11.43
C LYS A 124 8.72 -7.12 -10.26
N PRO A 125 9.54 -8.16 -10.05
CA PRO A 125 9.42 -9.01 -8.86
C PRO A 125 9.49 -8.19 -7.56
N ASN A 126 8.75 -8.60 -6.55
CA ASN A 126 8.72 -7.90 -5.24
C ASN A 126 10.15 -7.77 -4.64
N SER A 127 11.01 -8.77 -4.81
CA SER A 127 12.42 -8.70 -4.38
C SER A 127 13.18 -7.53 -5.02
N PHE A 128 12.94 -7.25 -6.31
CA PHE A 128 13.54 -6.10 -6.99
C PHE A 128 13.02 -4.78 -6.38
N ILE A 129 11.71 -4.69 -6.16
CA ILE A 129 11.09 -3.49 -5.58
C ILE A 129 11.65 -3.24 -4.18
N LYS A 130 11.67 -4.28 -3.31
CA LYS A 130 12.21 -4.19 -1.94
C LYS A 130 13.68 -3.76 -1.91
N SER A 131 14.53 -4.31 -2.78
CA SER A 131 15.95 -3.95 -2.83
C SER A 131 16.20 -2.52 -3.32
N ASN A 132 15.24 -1.91 -4.03
CA ASN A 132 15.32 -0.54 -4.53
C ASN A 132 14.49 0.47 -3.73
N MET A 133 13.77 0.03 -2.70
CA MET A 133 12.86 0.87 -1.90
C MET A 133 13.56 2.09 -1.31
N HIS A 134 14.81 1.94 -0.88
CA HIS A 134 15.64 3.01 -0.31
C HIS A 134 15.94 4.18 -1.27
N LYS A 135 15.58 4.08 -2.55
CA LYS A 135 15.74 5.14 -3.58
C LYS A 135 14.55 6.09 -3.65
N TYR A 136 13.47 5.78 -2.92
CA TYR A 136 12.23 6.55 -2.93
C TYR A 136 12.08 7.37 -1.65
N ASN A 137 11.29 8.43 -1.73
CA ASN A 137 11.00 9.33 -0.62
C ASN A 137 9.55 9.21 -0.17
N MET A 138 8.66 8.92 -1.12
CA MET A 138 7.22 8.90 -0.88
C MET A 138 6.56 7.67 -1.53
N TYR A 139 5.47 7.24 -0.92
CA TYR A 139 4.53 6.27 -1.47
C TYR A 139 3.18 6.93 -1.61
N ALA A 140 2.58 6.95 -2.80
CA ALA A 140 1.25 7.50 -3.04
C ALA A 140 0.32 6.40 -3.54
N TYR A 141 -0.71 6.14 -2.74
CA TYR A 141 -1.69 5.09 -3.02
C TYR A 141 -3.13 5.58 -2.86
N PRO A 142 -3.69 6.21 -3.90
CA PRO A 142 -5.10 6.62 -3.91
C PRO A 142 -6.02 5.41 -4.12
N SER A 143 -6.03 4.48 -3.17
CA SER A 143 -6.82 3.26 -3.30
C SER A 143 -8.30 3.56 -3.50
N ILE A 144 -8.86 2.94 -4.55
CA ILE A 144 -10.31 2.87 -4.80
C ILE A 144 -10.85 1.46 -4.53
N PHE A 145 -10.02 0.62 -3.93
CA PHE A 145 -10.31 -0.77 -3.57
C PHE A 145 -10.32 -0.91 -2.04
N GLU A 146 -11.31 -1.61 -1.50
CA GLU A 146 -11.34 -1.92 -0.06
C GLU A 146 -10.25 -2.92 0.30
N GLU A 147 -9.09 -2.43 0.70
CA GLU A 147 -7.97 -3.27 1.11
C GLU A 147 -8.31 -4.10 2.34
N THR A 148 -7.89 -5.36 2.33
CA THR A 148 -8.01 -6.26 3.49
C THR A 148 -6.78 -6.19 4.40
N SER A 149 -5.59 -5.97 3.82
CA SER A 149 -4.31 -5.73 4.50
C SER A 149 -3.27 -5.35 3.44
N CYS A 150 -2.80 -4.12 3.43
CA CYS A 150 -1.95 -3.60 2.37
C CYS A 150 -0.47 -3.85 2.64
N ILE A 151 0.10 -4.94 2.09
CA ILE A 151 1.53 -5.28 2.24
C ILE A 151 2.43 -4.19 1.63
N SER A 152 2.07 -3.62 0.47
CA SER A 152 2.85 -2.55 -0.16
C SER A 152 2.95 -1.30 0.72
N LEU A 153 1.88 -0.96 1.46
CA LEU A 153 1.93 0.13 2.44
C LEU A 153 2.91 -0.21 3.58
N LEU A 154 2.83 -1.42 4.14
CA LEU A 154 3.75 -1.86 5.20
C LEU A 154 5.21 -1.83 4.74
N GLU A 155 5.51 -2.32 3.54
CA GLU A 155 6.86 -2.33 2.97
C GLU A 155 7.39 -0.90 2.77
N CYS A 156 6.57 0.02 2.25
CA CYS A 156 6.94 1.43 2.09
C CYS A 156 7.17 2.13 3.43
N MET A 157 6.30 1.89 4.40
CA MET A 157 6.45 2.42 5.75
C MET A 157 7.71 1.88 6.44
N ALA A 158 8.00 0.57 6.30
CA ALA A 158 9.22 -0.03 6.83
C ALA A 158 10.48 0.55 6.18
N GLY A 159 10.40 0.90 4.88
CA GLY A 159 11.44 1.61 4.14
C GLY A 159 11.61 3.08 4.54
N GLY A 160 10.77 3.61 5.42
CA GLY A 160 10.83 5.00 5.87
C GLY A 160 10.31 6.00 4.81
N LEU A 161 9.41 5.58 3.92
CA LEU A 161 8.80 6.46 2.93
C LEU A 161 7.63 7.23 3.54
N TYR A 162 7.50 8.51 3.20
CA TYR A 162 6.31 9.30 3.53
C TYR A 162 5.12 8.74 2.75
N SER A 163 4.12 8.23 3.44
CA SER A 163 3.00 7.51 2.82
C SER A 163 1.75 8.37 2.77
N ILE A 164 1.14 8.48 1.58
CA ILE A 164 -0.14 9.15 1.35
C ILE A 164 -1.10 8.10 0.79
N THR A 165 -2.22 7.86 1.46
CA THR A 165 -3.20 6.86 1.04
C THR A 165 -4.62 7.29 1.36
N THR A 166 -5.62 6.60 0.77
CA THR A 166 -7.01 6.73 1.24
C THR A 166 -7.21 5.97 2.55
N ASN A 167 -8.32 6.23 3.23
CA ASN A 167 -8.72 5.50 4.43
C ASN A 167 -9.68 4.32 4.13
N LEU A 168 -9.66 3.78 2.89
CA LEU A 168 -10.61 2.78 2.43
C LEU A 168 -10.22 1.37 2.88
N GLY A 169 -11.20 0.61 3.38
CA GLY A 169 -10.96 -0.74 3.88
C GLY A 169 -10.06 -0.77 5.11
N ALA A 170 -9.15 -1.73 5.18
CA ALA A 170 -8.21 -1.91 6.28
C ALA A 170 -6.96 -1.01 6.20
N LEU A 171 -6.92 0.02 5.34
CA LEU A 171 -5.74 0.87 5.20
C LEU A 171 -5.41 1.62 6.48
N PHE A 172 -6.44 2.11 7.21
CA PHE A 172 -6.22 2.79 8.49
C PHE A 172 -5.69 1.81 9.56
N GLU A 173 -6.22 0.59 9.62
CA GLU A 173 -5.70 -0.44 10.52
C GLU A 173 -4.25 -0.83 10.16
N THR A 174 -3.95 -0.93 8.87
CA THR A 174 -2.62 -1.33 8.37
C THR A 174 -1.57 -0.27 8.67
N GLY A 175 -1.87 0.99 8.39
CA GLY A 175 -0.93 2.11 8.52
C GLY A 175 -0.94 2.77 9.90
N ALA A 176 -1.92 2.43 10.76
CA ALA A 176 -2.17 3.14 12.02
C ALA A 176 -2.31 4.65 11.77
N GLU A 177 -1.67 5.49 12.56
CA GLU A 177 -1.73 6.96 12.44
C GLU A 177 -0.54 7.55 11.66
N PHE A 178 0.29 6.70 11.00
CA PHE A 178 1.50 7.18 10.33
C PHE A 178 1.26 7.81 8.95
N PRO A 179 0.49 7.19 8.04
CA PRO A 179 0.24 7.79 6.72
C PRO A 179 -0.60 9.06 6.79
N MET A 180 -0.39 9.94 5.83
CA MET A 180 -1.35 10.99 5.53
C MET A 180 -2.57 10.35 4.87
N TYR A 181 -3.71 10.37 5.54
CA TYR A 181 -4.96 9.81 5.04
C TYR A 181 -5.79 10.86 4.31
N ILE A 182 -6.14 10.54 3.06
CA ILE A 182 -7.09 11.31 2.27
C ILE A 182 -8.44 10.60 2.35
N PRO A 183 -9.50 11.23 2.87
CA PRO A 183 -10.81 10.62 2.87
C PRO A 183 -11.23 10.22 1.47
N PHE A 184 -11.65 8.94 1.32
CA PHE A 184 -12.10 8.41 0.05
C PHE A 184 -13.25 9.26 -0.52
N ASP A 185 -13.24 9.42 -1.82
CA ASP A 185 -14.21 10.21 -2.57
C ASP A 185 -14.64 9.45 -3.82
N ASN A 186 -15.94 9.26 -4.01
CA ASN A 186 -16.50 8.61 -5.20
C ASN A 186 -16.28 9.41 -6.49
N ASP A 187 -16.08 10.74 -6.37
CA ASP A 187 -15.60 11.56 -7.47
C ASP A 187 -14.09 11.43 -7.61
N LEU A 188 -13.66 10.58 -8.55
CA LEU A 188 -12.24 10.27 -8.75
C LEU A 188 -11.43 11.48 -9.25
N ARG A 189 -12.07 12.47 -9.90
CA ARG A 189 -11.38 13.72 -10.28
C ARG A 189 -11.07 14.55 -9.03
N ARG A 190 -12.05 14.68 -8.13
CA ARG A 190 -11.85 15.36 -6.85
C ARG A 190 -10.83 14.62 -5.99
N LEU A 191 -10.84 13.29 -5.99
CA LEU A 191 -9.82 12.50 -5.30
C LEU A 191 -8.42 12.75 -5.89
N SER A 192 -8.27 12.81 -7.22
CA SER A 192 -7.00 13.18 -7.88
C SER A 192 -6.51 14.56 -7.45
N MET A 193 -7.40 15.56 -7.37
CA MET A 193 -7.04 16.92 -6.91
C MET A 193 -6.56 16.91 -5.45
N LYS A 194 -7.23 16.17 -4.57
CA LYS A 194 -6.81 16.02 -3.17
C LYS A 194 -5.43 15.37 -3.07
N PHE A 195 -5.16 14.32 -3.85
CA PHE A 195 -3.85 13.68 -3.88
C PHE A 195 -2.76 14.58 -4.43
N ALA A 196 -3.03 15.34 -5.50
CA ALA A 196 -2.07 16.33 -6.02
C ALA A 196 -1.68 17.37 -4.95
N SER A 197 -2.69 17.93 -4.27
CA SER A 197 -2.45 18.90 -3.18
C SER A 197 -1.69 18.28 -2.01
N ALA A 198 -2.00 17.03 -1.65
CA ALA A 198 -1.30 16.32 -0.58
C ALA A 198 0.16 16.02 -0.94
N ILE A 199 0.43 15.60 -2.18
CA ILE A 199 1.79 15.36 -2.69
C ILE A 199 2.62 16.65 -2.63
N GLU A 200 2.08 17.76 -3.14
CA GLU A 200 2.76 19.06 -3.12
C GLU A 200 3.02 19.57 -1.69
N ALA A 201 2.01 19.47 -0.83
CA ALA A 201 2.14 19.90 0.57
C ALA A 201 3.19 19.06 1.32
N SER A 202 3.17 17.74 1.12
CA SER A 202 4.14 16.82 1.75
C SER A 202 5.57 17.08 1.24
N ALA A 203 5.73 17.38 -0.04
CA ALA A 203 7.04 17.71 -0.63
C ALA A 203 7.71 18.92 0.05
N ASN A 204 6.91 19.90 0.47
CA ASN A 204 7.41 21.12 1.13
C ASN A 204 7.96 20.87 2.53
N ILE A 205 7.49 19.85 3.23
CA ILE A 205 7.87 19.54 4.63
C ILE A 205 8.81 18.34 4.74
N LEU A 206 9.05 17.61 3.66
CA LEU A 206 9.75 16.32 3.68
C LEU A 206 11.20 16.43 4.23
N HIS A 207 11.82 17.60 4.16
CA HIS A 207 13.16 17.89 4.67
C HIS A 207 13.21 18.21 6.17
N GLU A 208 12.06 18.38 6.82
CA GLU A 208 12.01 18.76 8.22
C GLU A 208 12.45 17.62 9.15
N GLU A 209 13.18 17.95 10.21
CA GLU A 209 13.62 16.97 11.19
C GLU A 209 12.48 16.27 11.91
N THR A 210 11.37 16.97 12.11
CA THR A 210 10.12 16.41 12.67
C THR A 210 9.57 15.28 11.80
N ILE A 211 9.60 15.45 10.49
CA ILE A 211 9.20 14.43 9.53
C ILE A 211 10.18 13.26 9.53
N HIS A 212 11.48 13.52 9.57
CA HIS A 212 12.47 12.43 9.64
C HIS A 212 12.27 11.56 10.89
N LYS A 213 12.03 12.16 12.06
CA LYS A 213 11.72 11.45 13.31
C LYS A 213 10.40 10.65 13.20
N HIS A 214 9.38 11.24 12.58
CA HIS A 214 8.11 10.55 12.31
C HIS A 214 8.32 9.30 11.45
N LEU A 215 9.07 9.41 10.33
CA LEU A 215 9.35 8.29 9.44
C LEU A 215 10.23 7.21 10.09
N GLU A 216 11.15 7.60 10.97
CA GLU A 216 11.92 6.65 11.77
C GLU A 216 11.02 5.88 12.74
N THR A 217 10.14 6.57 13.45
CA THR A 217 9.16 5.95 14.36
C THR A 217 8.22 5.02 13.61
N GLN A 218 7.71 5.45 12.45
CA GLN A 218 6.90 4.64 11.53
C GLN A 218 7.62 3.34 11.14
N SER A 219 8.85 3.45 10.67
CA SER A 219 9.64 2.29 10.25
C SER A 219 9.90 1.33 11.42
N ASN A 220 10.22 1.86 12.61
CA ASN A 220 10.43 1.05 13.81
C ASN A 220 9.16 0.32 14.24
N TYR A 221 8.00 1.02 14.20
CA TYR A 221 6.69 0.42 14.47
C TYR A 221 6.42 -0.78 13.55
N VAL A 222 6.54 -0.60 12.23
CA VAL A 222 6.25 -1.67 11.27
C VAL A 222 7.21 -2.85 11.46
N ASN A 223 8.51 -2.59 11.61
CA ASN A 223 9.49 -3.65 11.84
C ASN A 223 9.30 -4.38 13.17
N ALA A 224 8.74 -3.72 14.20
CA ALA A 224 8.45 -4.36 15.49
C ALA A 224 7.20 -5.25 15.44
N TYR A 225 6.16 -4.82 14.71
CA TYR A 225 4.84 -5.46 14.78
C TYR A 225 4.51 -6.37 13.60
N TYR A 226 5.13 -6.16 12.43
CA TYR A 226 4.78 -6.87 11.18
C TYR A 226 5.92 -7.71 10.60
N ASN A 227 7.02 -7.96 11.34
CA ASN A 227 8.08 -8.83 10.85
C ASN A 227 7.66 -10.32 10.86
N TRP A 228 8.17 -11.09 9.91
CA TRP A 228 7.82 -12.51 9.76
C TRP A 228 8.17 -13.36 10.98
N ASN A 229 9.21 -13.01 11.76
CA ASN A 229 9.55 -13.77 12.97
C ASN A 229 8.40 -13.72 13.98
N LYS A 230 7.82 -12.54 14.18
CA LYS A 230 6.69 -12.35 15.11
C LYS A 230 5.41 -12.98 14.55
N ILE A 231 5.10 -12.72 13.29
CA ILE A 231 3.90 -13.26 12.63
C ILE A 231 3.98 -14.78 12.51
N GLY A 232 5.15 -15.33 12.15
CA GLY A 232 5.40 -16.77 12.12
C GLY A 232 5.22 -17.43 13.47
N THR A 233 5.64 -16.78 14.56
CA THR A 233 5.37 -17.27 15.93
C THR A 233 3.87 -17.37 16.21
N SER A 234 3.07 -16.38 15.77
CA SER A 234 1.60 -16.44 15.90
C SER A 234 1.01 -17.61 15.14
N TRP A 235 1.45 -17.84 13.91
CA TRP A 235 1.05 -18.99 13.12
C TRP A 235 1.46 -20.32 13.77
N THR A 236 2.69 -20.42 14.28
CA THR A 236 3.16 -21.64 14.96
C THR A 236 2.31 -21.94 16.17
N ARG A 237 2.03 -20.95 17.02
CA ARG A 237 1.17 -21.14 18.21
C ARG A 237 -0.22 -21.61 17.82
N PHE A 238 -0.81 -21.00 16.82
CA PHE A 238 -2.13 -21.39 16.33
C PHE A 238 -2.13 -22.85 15.81
N LEU A 239 -1.19 -23.20 14.96
CA LEU A 239 -1.13 -24.55 14.34
C LEU A 239 -0.75 -25.66 15.34
N THR A 240 -0.08 -25.33 16.45
CA THR A 240 0.28 -26.29 17.52
C THR A 240 -0.73 -26.33 18.66
N GLY A 241 -1.84 -25.58 18.58
CA GLY A 241 -2.86 -25.54 19.62
C GLY A 241 -2.42 -24.83 20.89
N ALA A 242 -1.41 -23.95 20.82
CA ALA A 242 -0.89 -23.18 21.94
C ALA A 242 -1.57 -21.79 22.09
N ILE A 243 -2.71 -21.58 21.39
CA ILE A 243 -3.59 -20.40 21.53
C ILE A 243 -4.90 -20.84 22.13
#